data_f1e2c56d9b480ccd1e777866a1a10d21
#
_entry.id   f1e2c56d9b480ccd1e777866a1a10d21
#
_cell.length_a   1.000
_cell.length_b   1.000
_cell.length_c   1.000
_cell.angle_alpha   90.00
_cell.angle_beta   90.00
_cell.angle_gamma   90.00
#
_symmetry.space_group_name_H-M   'P 1'
#
loop_
_entity.id
_entity.type
_entity.pdbx_description
1 polymer ?
#
loop_
_entity_poly.entity_id
_entity_poly.type
_entity_poly.pdbx_seq_one_letter_code
_entity_poly.pdbx_strand_id
1 'polypeptide(L)'
;MSHWINMHERVEDYLTARRRLGYKLQIEGQELHRFARFAEQHGHSGALTIELAVAWANTATSSDLYRARHLETVRVLAKYCALFEPETEIPPSRLLGPAHRRMSPHIYT
;
A
#
# COMPACT_ATOMS: atom_id res chain seq x y z
N MET A 1 -1.67 20.34 2.76
CA MET A 1 -1.43 20.22 1.33
C MET A 1 -0.14 19.49 1.07
N SER A 2 -0.16 18.54 0.18
CA SER A 2 1.01 17.72 -0.03
C SER A 2 1.92 18.37 -1.05
N HIS A 3 3.21 18.11 -0.92
CA HIS A 3 4.20 18.58 -1.88
C HIS A 3 4.82 17.42 -2.64
N TRP A 4 4.22 16.25 -2.55
CA TRP A 4 4.82 15.05 -3.11
C TRP A 4 4.77 15.07 -4.63
N ILE A 5 5.91 14.78 -5.23
CA ILE A 5 6.04 14.73 -6.67
C ILE A 5 5.87 13.30 -7.16
N ASN A 6 6.37 12.33 -6.39
CA ASN A 6 6.31 10.94 -6.81
C ASN A 6 6.03 10.06 -5.61
N MET A 7 5.92 8.75 -5.89
CA MET A 7 5.57 7.81 -4.84
C MET A 7 6.70 7.64 -3.83
N HIS A 8 7.95 7.80 -4.26
CA HIS A 8 9.07 7.71 -3.33
C HIS A 8 8.97 8.74 -2.22
N GLU A 9 8.58 9.95 -2.56
CA GLU A 9 8.45 11.00 -1.55
C GLU A 9 7.34 10.66 -0.57
N ARG A 10 6.26 10.08 -1.05
CA ARG A 10 5.17 9.66 -0.17
C ARG A 10 5.65 8.60 0.81
N VAL A 11 6.40 7.63 0.32
CA VAL A 11 6.92 6.57 1.17
C VAL A 11 7.90 7.12 2.19
N GLU A 12 8.79 8.01 1.75
CA GLU A 12 9.78 8.57 2.67
C GLU A 12 9.13 9.37 3.78
N ASP A 13 8.13 10.17 3.44
CA ASP A 13 7.40 10.95 4.44
C ASP A 13 6.71 10.04 5.45
N TYR A 14 6.05 9.01 4.95
CA TYR A 14 5.37 8.07 5.81
C TYR A 14 6.34 7.39 6.77
N LEU A 15 7.46 6.89 6.23
CA LEU A 15 8.42 6.19 7.05
C LEU A 15 9.07 7.11 8.07
N THR A 16 9.37 8.34 7.67
CA THR A 16 9.95 9.30 8.59
C THR A 16 8.99 9.58 9.74
N ALA A 17 7.72 9.79 9.42
CA ALA A 17 6.73 10.10 10.45
C ALA A 17 6.58 8.94 11.42
N ARG A 18 6.54 7.71 10.90
CA ARG A 18 6.35 6.55 11.76
C ARG A 18 7.58 6.29 12.62
N ARG A 19 8.77 6.49 12.06
CA ARG A 19 9.99 6.27 12.82
C ARG A 19 10.15 7.28 13.94
N ARG A 20 9.62 8.47 13.77
CA ARG A 20 9.62 9.45 14.85
C ARG A 20 8.79 9.00 16.03
N LEU A 21 7.81 8.13 15.78
CA LEU A 21 6.98 7.57 16.84
C LEU A 21 7.58 6.30 17.44
N GLY A 22 8.77 5.91 17.01
CA GLY A 22 9.45 4.76 17.58
C GLY A 22 9.35 3.47 16.77
N TYR A 23 8.62 3.49 15.66
CA TYR A 23 8.51 2.29 14.84
C TYR A 23 9.72 2.16 13.95
N LYS A 24 10.28 0.97 13.84
CA LYS A 24 11.44 0.76 12.97
C LYS A 24 11.05 0.48 11.55
N LEU A 25 10.06 -0.34 11.32
CA LEU A 25 9.49 -0.62 10.01
C LEU A 25 10.54 -1.01 8.97
N GLN A 26 11.46 -1.89 9.34
CA GLN A 26 12.51 -2.25 8.40
C GLN A 26 11.96 -3.03 7.22
N ILE A 27 11.17 -4.06 7.50
CA ILE A 27 10.62 -4.90 6.44
C ILE A 27 9.58 -4.14 5.64
N GLU A 28 8.68 -3.47 6.34
CA GLU A 28 7.66 -2.67 5.67
C GLU A 28 8.27 -1.56 4.85
N GLY A 29 9.35 -0.96 5.36
CA GLY A 29 10.04 0.08 4.62
C GLY A 29 10.61 -0.43 3.32
N GLN A 30 11.23 -1.61 3.36
CA GLN A 30 11.77 -2.20 2.14
C GLN A 30 10.67 -2.49 1.13
N GLU A 31 9.55 -3.02 1.62
CA GLU A 31 8.44 -3.32 0.73
C GLU A 31 7.85 -2.07 0.12
N LEU A 32 7.73 -1.01 0.91
CA LEU A 32 7.18 0.24 0.38
C LEU A 32 8.13 0.89 -0.61
N HIS A 33 9.45 0.75 -0.42
CA HIS A 33 10.38 1.26 -1.41
C HIS A 33 10.26 0.48 -2.72
N ARG A 34 10.02 -0.83 -2.65
CA ARG A 34 9.77 -1.61 -3.85
C ARG A 34 8.47 -1.17 -4.53
N PHE A 35 7.46 -0.88 -3.73
CA PHE A 35 6.21 -0.38 -4.28
C PHE A 35 6.44 0.95 -5.00
N ALA A 36 7.21 1.85 -4.40
CA ALA A 36 7.49 3.13 -5.03
C ALA A 36 8.24 2.96 -6.35
N ARG A 37 9.20 2.02 -6.36
CA ARG A 37 9.93 1.74 -7.60
C ARG A 37 9.01 1.17 -8.66
N PHE A 38 8.11 0.27 -8.26
CA PHE A 38 7.15 -0.29 -9.18
C PHE A 38 6.28 0.82 -9.79
N ALA A 39 5.80 1.74 -8.96
CA ALA A 39 4.99 2.85 -9.46
C ALA A 39 5.76 3.69 -10.45
N GLU A 40 7.03 3.96 -10.15
CA GLU A 40 7.86 4.76 -11.04
C GLU A 40 8.08 4.04 -12.37
N GLN A 41 8.35 2.76 -12.32
CA GLN A 41 8.60 1.98 -13.54
C GLN A 41 7.37 1.89 -14.42
N HIS A 42 6.19 2.01 -13.83
CA HIS A 42 4.95 1.94 -14.59
C HIS A 42 4.43 3.32 -14.96
N GLY A 43 5.24 4.34 -14.74
CA GLY A 43 4.87 5.68 -15.15
C GLY A 43 3.75 6.29 -14.33
N HIS A 44 3.50 5.77 -13.15
CA HIS A 44 2.44 6.30 -12.31
C HIS A 44 2.85 7.66 -11.75
N SER A 45 1.97 8.62 -11.81
CA SER A 45 2.18 9.90 -11.18
C SER A 45 0.92 10.28 -10.43
N GLY A 46 1.08 11.12 -9.41
CA GLY A 46 -0.05 11.58 -8.63
C GLY A 46 -0.36 10.65 -7.47
N ALA A 47 -1.59 10.75 -6.98
CA ALA A 47 -1.99 10.07 -5.77
C ALA A 47 -2.03 8.56 -5.97
N LEU A 48 -1.89 7.86 -4.86
CA LEU A 48 -1.96 6.41 -4.84
C LEU A 48 -3.38 5.96 -5.22
N THR A 49 -3.47 4.92 -6.04
CA THR A 49 -4.76 4.38 -6.48
C THR A 49 -4.87 2.92 -6.09
N ILE A 50 -6.12 2.45 -5.99
CA ILE A 50 -6.37 1.04 -5.72
C ILE A 50 -5.81 0.19 -6.83
N GLU A 51 -5.96 0.64 -8.06
CA GLU A 51 -5.47 -0.12 -9.20
C GLU A 51 -3.96 -0.34 -9.12
N LEU A 52 -3.22 0.72 -8.78
CA LEU A 52 -1.77 0.60 -8.64
C LEU A 52 -1.41 -0.37 -7.51
N ALA A 53 -2.12 -0.28 -6.38
CA ALA A 53 -1.84 -1.13 -5.24
C ALA A 53 -2.07 -2.60 -5.59
N VAL A 54 -3.17 -2.89 -6.27
CA VAL A 54 -3.49 -4.27 -6.64
C VAL A 54 -2.49 -4.78 -7.67
N ALA A 55 -2.11 -3.94 -8.64
CA ALA A 55 -1.13 -4.35 -9.63
C ALA A 55 0.19 -4.73 -8.97
N TRP A 56 0.62 -3.94 -8.00
CA TRP A 56 1.87 -4.26 -7.31
C TRP A 56 1.73 -5.54 -6.48
N ALA A 57 0.62 -5.68 -5.76
CA ALA A 57 0.41 -6.87 -4.95
C ALA A 57 0.43 -8.13 -5.80
N ASN A 58 -0.08 -8.03 -7.02
CA ASN A 58 -0.12 -9.19 -7.91
C ASN A 58 1.23 -9.56 -8.48
N THR A 59 2.27 -8.75 -8.26
CA THR A 59 3.62 -9.15 -8.66
C THR A 59 4.17 -10.22 -7.72
N ALA A 60 3.59 -10.38 -6.54
CA ALA A 60 4.02 -11.43 -5.64
C ALA A 60 3.41 -12.74 -6.13
N THR A 61 4.26 -13.67 -6.51
CA THR A 61 3.78 -14.91 -7.11
C THR A 61 3.85 -16.08 -6.16
N SER A 62 4.37 -15.88 -4.95
CA SER A 62 4.57 -17.01 -4.06
C SER A 62 3.25 -17.53 -3.50
N SER A 63 2.34 -16.66 -3.10
CA SER A 63 1.12 -17.15 -2.51
C SER A 63 0.13 -16.01 -2.39
N ASP A 64 -1.13 -16.39 -2.21
CA ASP A 64 -2.19 -15.43 -1.95
C ASP A 64 -1.94 -14.68 -0.65
N LEU A 65 -1.32 -15.34 0.31
CA LEU A 65 -1.01 -14.70 1.58
C LEU A 65 -0.05 -13.53 1.37
N TYR A 66 0.98 -13.71 0.56
CA TYR A 66 1.91 -12.63 0.29
C TYR A 66 1.22 -11.47 -0.44
N ARG A 67 0.35 -11.78 -1.39
CA ARG A 67 -0.35 -10.73 -2.09
C ARG A 67 -1.23 -9.93 -1.15
N ALA A 68 -1.92 -10.63 -0.25
CA ALA A 68 -2.77 -9.95 0.71
C ALA A 68 -1.94 -9.07 1.66
N ARG A 69 -0.78 -9.55 2.07
CA ARG A 69 0.08 -8.79 2.98
C ARG A 69 0.65 -7.55 2.29
N HIS A 70 1.05 -7.69 1.04
CA HIS A 70 1.53 -6.54 0.30
C HIS A 70 0.45 -5.48 0.17
N LEU A 71 -0.78 -5.92 -0.09
CA LEU A 71 -1.87 -4.97 -0.22
C LEU A 71 -2.16 -4.26 1.10
N GLU A 72 -2.06 -4.99 2.22
CA GLU A 72 -2.25 -4.36 3.53
C GLU A 72 -1.16 -3.35 3.83
N THR A 73 0.07 -3.65 3.44
CA THR A 73 1.17 -2.71 3.63
C THR A 73 0.91 -1.41 2.88
N VAL A 74 0.47 -1.51 1.64
CA VAL A 74 0.15 -0.32 0.85
C VAL A 74 -1.08 0.38 1.40
N ARG A 75 -2.03 -0.39 1.94
CA ARG A 75 -3.24 0.20 2.51
C ARG A 75 -2.90 1.15 3.66
N VAL A 76 -1.94 0.77 4.49
CA VAL A 76 -1.52 1.62 5.59
C VAL A 76 -0.88 2.90 5.07
N LEU A 77 -0.05 2.78 4.03
CA LEU A 77 0.51 3.96 3.39
C LEU A 77 -0.58 4.84 2.80
N ALA A 78 -1.57 4.23 2.17
CA ALA A 78 -2.66 4.98 1.56
C ALA A 78 -3.44 5.78 2.60
N LYS A 79 -3.67 5.18 3.77
CA LYS A 79 -4.35 5.90 4.85
C LYS A 79 -3.58 7.14 5.27
N TYR A 80 -2.27 7.03 5.34
CA TYR A 80 -1.45 8.17 5.69
C TYR A 80 -1.53 9.25 4.60
N CYS A 81 -1.39 8.82 3.35
CA CYS A 81 -1.41 9.77 2.24
C CYS A 81 -2.76 10.47 2.12
N ALA A 82 -3.85 9.78 2.43
CA ALA A 82 -5.17 10.37 2.32
C ALA A 82 -5.36 11.54 3.28
N LEU A 83 -4.57 11.62 4.34
CA LEU A 83 -4.64 12.76 5.23
C LEU A 83 -4.21 14.05 4.56
N PHE A 84 -3.40 13.95 3.51
CA PHE A 84 -2.84 15.11 2.83
C PHE A 84 -3.30 15.23 1.39
N GLU A 85 -3.69 14.11 0.77
CA GLU A 85 -4.15 14.10 -0.61
C GLU A 85 -5.52 13.46 -0.66
N PRO A 86 -6.58 14.27 -0.80
CA PRO A 86 -7.93 13.69 -0.85
C PRO A 86 -8.15 12.74 -2.03
N GLU A 87 -7.35 12.85 -3.08
CA GLU A 87 -7.49 11.97 -4.23
C GLU A 87 -6.99 10.56 -3.97
N THR A 88 -6.27 10.35 -2.87
CA THR A 88 -5.72 9.04 -2.55
C THR A 88 -6.84 8.02 -2.37
N GLU A 89 -6.70 6.87 -3.04
CA GLU A 89 -7.65 5.78 -2.90
C GLU A 89 -7.08 4.78 -1.89
N ILE A 90 -7.90 4.42 -0.92
CA ILE A 90 -7.48 3.47 0.11
C ILE A 90 -8.04 2.11 -0.26
N PRO A 91 -7.17 1.12 -0.58
CA PRO A 91 -7.67 -0.22 -0.89
C PRO A 91 -8.44 -0.78 0.30
N PRO A 92 -9.60 -1.37 0.07
CA PRO A 92 -10.33 -1.95 1.19
C PRO A 92 -9.60 -3.16 1.74
N SER A 93 -9.80 -3.42 3.02
CA SER A 93 -9.27 -4.60 3.64
C SER A 93 -9.80 -5.82 2.91
N ARG A 94 -8.94 -6.80 2.72
CA ARG A 94 -9.33 -8.07 2.11
C ARG A 94 -9.77 -7.97 0.66
N LEU A 95 -9.26 -6.96 -0.03
CA LEU A 95 -9.60 -6.83 -1.43
C LEU A 95 -9.17 -8.06 -2.22
N LEU A 96 -8.03 -8.66 -1.89
CA LEU A 96 -7.54 -9.87 -2.52
C LEU A 96 -7.86 -11.10 -1.68
N GLY A 97 -8.88 -11.00 -0.83
CA GLY A 97 -9.25 -12.08 0.04
C GLY A 97 -8.55 -11.96 1.38
N PRO A 98 -8.98 -12.72 2.36
CA PRO A 98 -8.33 -12.66 3.67
C PRO A 98 -6.94 -13.22 3.60
N ALA A 99 -6.08 -12.75 4.48
CA ALA A 99 -4.74 -13.27 4.57
C ALA A 99 -4.76 -14.73 4.99
N HIS A 100 -5.82 -15.18 5.60
CA HIS A 100 -6.04 -16.60 5.84
C HIS A 100 -7.33 -16.96 5.16
N ARG A 101 -7.42 -18.21 4.67
CA ARG A 101 -8.60 -18.61 3.98
C ARG A 101 -9.73 -18.77 4.92
N ARG A 102 -10.85 -18.27 4.59
CA ARG A 102 -12.03 -18.58 5.31
C ARG A 102 -13.21 -18.37 4.42
N MET A 103 -14.13 -19.17 4.61
CA MET A 103 -15.26 -19.11 3.86
C MET A 103 -16.21 -18.27 4.51
N SER A 104 -16.61 -17.39 3.98
CA SER A 104 -17.56 -16.64 4.56
C SER A 104 -18.81 -16.74 3.95
N PRO A 105 -19.65 -16.74 4.09
CA PRO A 105 -20.83 -16.80 3.30
C PRO A 105 -21.53 -15.53 3.10
N HIS A 106 -21.10 -15.59 3.17
CA HIS A 106 -21.57 -14.92 2.93
C HIS A 106 -22.08 -14.21 3.11
N ILE A 107 -22.25 -13.98 3.36
CA ILE A 107 -22.65 -13.38 3.63
C ILE A 107 -22.92 -12.51 3.54
N TYR A 108 -22.95 -12.21 3.40
CA TYR A 108 -23.13 -11.35 3.40
C TYR A 108 -23.73 -10.98 2.91
N THR A 109 -24.11 -11.21 2.86
CA THR A 109 -24.58 -10.90 2.40
C THR A 109 -24.70 -10.42 2.33
#